data_a6ddb0701d4b9222e0ff57ec4fef8717
#
_entry.id   a6ddb0701d4b9222e0ff57ec4fef8717
#
_cell.length_a   1.000
_cell.length_b   1.000
_cell.length_c   1.000
_cell.angle_alpha   90.00
_cell.angle_beta   90.00
_cell.angle_gamma   90.00
#
_symmetry.space_group_name_H-M   'P 1'
#
loop_
_entity.id
_entity.type
_entity.pdbx_description
1 polymer ?
#
loop_
_entity_poly.entity_id
_entity_poly.type
_entity_poly.pdbx_seq_one_letter_code
_entity_poly.pdbx_strand_id
1 'polypeptide(L)'
;MFPSHDHGNYDKEIVNKNVRQTLNINFDDKNLFDKINTAIKIANTQYFDYHIESIDMLRFLKYGIGGTYNWHTDIGRNECSMRKLTAIIQLSDEKDYEGGDFQFGITNESGDDLVKGNKSKGCLLIFPSFLSHRVAPITRGFRYSIITWAEGNTFK
;
A
#
# COMPACT_ATOMS: atom_id res chain seq x y z
N MET A 1 36.30 -2.75 -8.24
CA MET A 1 35.63 -2.73 -9.54
C MET A 1 34.27 -3.39 -9.34
N PHE A 2 33.22 -2.59 -9.11
CA PHE A 2 31.86 -3.09 -8.89
C PHE A 2 31.16 -3.20 -10.24
N PRO A 3 30.41 -4.27 -10.53
CA PRO A 3 29.69 -4.39 -11.77
C PRO A 3 28.53 -3.37 -11.83
N SER A 4 28.47 -2.69 -12.97
CA SER A 4 27.38 -1.78 -13.33
C SER A 4 26.06 -2.55 -13.37
N HIS A 5 25.14 -2.24 -12.47
CA HIS A 5 23.79 -2.76 -12.55
C HIS A 5 22.98 -1.95 -13.56
N ASP A 6 22.40 -2.68 -14.49
CA ASP A 6 21.44 -2.23 -15.50
C ASP A 6 20.37 -1.33 -14.90
N HIS A 7 20.08 -0.25 -15.59
CA HIS A 7 19.00 0.66 -15.29
C HIS A 7 17.68 -0.06 -15.55
N GLY A 8 17.03 -0.52 -14.48
CA GLY A 8 15.68 -1.06 -14.55
C GLY A 8 14.74 -0.06 -15.21
N ASN A 9 13.94 -0.52 -16.15
CA ASN A 9 12.84 0.20 -16.79
C ASN A 9 11.92 0.76 -15.72
N TYR A 10 11.99 2.07 -15.52
CA TYR A 10 11.05 2.81 -14.69
C TYR A 10 9.78 3.06 -15.52
N ASP A 11 8.82 2.16 -15.47
CA ASP A 11 7.50 2.44 -15.99
C ASP A 11 6.88 3.58 -15.17
N LYS A 12 7.03 4.80 -15.70
CA LYS A 12 6.25 5.95 -15.25
C LYS A 12 4.81 5.70 -15.70
N GLU A 13 4.05 5.03 -14.85
CA GLU A 13 2.61 4.97 -15.00
C GLU A 13 2.11 6.41 -15.13
N ILE A 14 1.45 6.74 -16.25
CA ILE A 14 0.77 8.03 -16.45
C ILE A 14 -0.44 8.01 -15.52
N VAL A 15 -0.20 8.34 -14.27
CA VAL A 15 -1.24 8.41 -13.26
C VAL A 15 -2.05 9.68 -13.52
N ASN A 16 -3.37 9.53 -13.63
CA ASN A 16 -4.28 10.67 -13.65
C ASN A 16 -4.03 11.52 -12.39
N LYS A 17 -3.40 12.71 -12.57
CA LYS A 17 -2.97 13.59 -11.47
C LYS A 17 -4.12 14.01 -10.54
N ASN A 18 -5.36 13.92 -11.01
CA ASN A 18 -6.55 14.19 -10.19
C ASN A 18 -6.90 13.05 -9.23
N VAL A 19 -6.34 11.85 -9.43
CA VAL A 19 -6.62 10.65 -8.63
C VAL A 19 -5.44 10.30 -7.74
N ARG A 20 -4.21 10.36 -8.26
CA ARG A 20 -3.00 9.93 -7.57
C ARG A 20 -1.81 10.82 -7.92
N GLN A 21 -1.10 11.32 -6.91
CA GLN A 21 0.16 12.04 -7.05
C GLN A 21 1.21 11.39 -6.15
N THR A 22 1.87 10.37 -6.67
CA THR A 22 2.93 9.63 -5.97
C THR A 22 3.93 9.08 -6.98
N LEU A 23 5.18 8.90 -6.58
CA LEU A 23 6.14 8.08 -7.29
C LEU A 23 5.94 6.63 -6.85
N ASN A 24 5.87 5.73 -7.82
CA ASN A 24 5.73 4.28 -7.61
C ASN A 24 6.88 3.57 -8.33
N ILE A 25 7.65 2.75 -7.61
CA ILE A 25 8.81 2.02 -8.13
C ILE A 25 8.72 0.58 -7.65
N ASN A 26 8.72 -0.36 -8.58
CA ASN A 26 8.88 -1.78 -8.27
C ASN A 26 10.33 -2.04 -7.84
N PHE A 27 10.53 -2.87 -6.83
CA PHE A 27 11.85 -3.28 -6.40
C PHE A 27 11.83 -4.72 -5.87
N ASP A 28 13.00 -5.32 -5.84
CA ASP A 28 13.21 -6.69 -5.35
C ASP A 28 14.13 -6.65 -4.12
N ASP A 29 13.60 -7.12 -3.01
CA ASP A 29 14.33 -7.39 -1.75
C ASP A 29 13.75 -8.69 -1.15
N LYS A 30 14.44 -9.78 -1.40
CA LYS A 30 13.99 -11.11 -0.99
C LYS A 30 13.76 -11.20 0.52
N ASN A 31 14.64 -10.63 1.34
CA ASN A 31 14.51 -10.72 2.81
C ASN A 31 13.27 -9.97 3.31
N LEU A 32 13.05 -8.76 2.79
CA LEU A 32 11.86 -7.97 3.14
C LEU A 32 10.59 -8.66 2.62
N PHE A 33 10.62 -9.16 1.39
CA PHE A 33 9.51 -9.91 0.80
C PHE A 33 9.11 -11.11 1.66
N ASP A 34 10.08 -11.93 2.08
CA ASP A 34 9.82 -13.13 2.91
C ASP A 34 9.20 -12.75 4.27
N LYS A 35 9.64 -11.65 4.88
CA LYS A 35 9.05 -11.15 6.13
C LYS A 35 7.60 -10.69 5.95
N ILE A 36 7.33 -9.93 4.90
CA ILE A 36 5.98 -9.45 4.58
C ILE A 36 5.05 -10.63 4.27
N ASN A 37 5.51 -11.56 3.43
CA ASN A 37 4.76 -12.78 3.09
C ASN A 37 4.39 -13.57 4.34
N THR A 38 5.34 -13.75 5.27
CA THR A 38 5.09 -14.43 6.55
C THR A 38 4.03 -13.69 7.38
N ALA A 39 4.14 -12.37 7.49
CA ALA A 39 3.16 -11.56 8.23
C ALA A 39 1.76 -11.63 7.60
N ILE A 40 1.66 -11.56 6.26
CA ILE A 40 0.39 -11.70 5.54
C ILE A 40 -0.23 -13.08 5.79
N LYS A 41 0.55 -14.17 5.74
CA LYS A 41 0.05 -15.51 6.01
C LYS A 41 -0.49 -15.66 7.43
N ILE A 42 0.22 -15.13 8.42
CA ILE A 42 -0.23 -15.14 9.81
C ILE A 42 -1.54 -14.36 9.96
N ALA A 43 -1.59 -13.14 9.43
CA ALA A 43 -2.79 -12.30 9.50
C ALA A 43 -3.97 -12.95 8.75
N ASN A 44 -3.71 -13.56 7.59
CA ASN A 44 -4.75 -14.24 6.82
C ASN A 44 -5.34 -15.42 7.61
N THR A 45 -4.50 -16.27 8.19
CA THR A 45 -4.96 -17.41 8.99
C THR A 45 -5.74 -16.96 10.23
N GLN A 46 -5.36 -15.84 10.84
CA GLN A 46 -5.95 -15.37 12.10
C GLN A 46 -7.24 -14.57 11.91
N TYR A 47 -7.37 -13.81 10.80
CA TYR A 47 -8.42 -12.79 10.68
C TYR A 47 -9.27 -12.86 9.41
N PHE A 48 -8.76 -13.44 8.29
CA PHE A 48 -9.44 -13.30 7.00
C PHE A 48 -9.83 -14.61 6.34
N ASP A 49 -9.01 -15.64 6.47
CA ASP A 49 -9.21 -16.99 5.90
C ASP A 49 -9.46 -16.99 4.38
N TYR A 50 -8.75 -16.12 3.64
CA TYR A 50 -8.81 -16.11 2.18
C TYR A 50 -7.92 -17.18 1.58
N HIS A 51 -8.34 -17.74 0.44
CA HIS A 51 -7.46 -18.54 -0.41
C HIS A 51 -6.45 -17.63 -1.11
N ILE A 52 -5.19 -17.64 -0.65
CA ILE A 52 -4.08 -16.88 -1.21
C ILE A 52 -3.17 -17.81 -2.01
N GLU A 53 -2.89 -17.46 -3.27
CA GLU A 53 -2.04 -18.20 -4.17
C GLU A 53 -0.66 -17.56 -4.33
N SER A 54 -0.59 -16.22 -4.37
CA SER A 54 0.63 -15.46 -4.59
C SER A 54 0.65 -14.14 -3.84
N ILE A 55 1.85 -13.56 -3.75
CA ILE A 55 2.06 -12.18 -3.31
C ILE A 55 2.69 -11.43 -4.47
N ASP A 56 2.15 -10.26 -4.81
CA ASP A 56 2.67 -9.38 -5.87
C ASP A 56 4.02 -8.77 -5.45
N MET A 57 4.73 -8.16 -6.41
CA MET A 57 6.00 -7.48 -6.19
C MET A 57 5.85 -6.33 -5.20
N LEU A 58 6.94 -6.05 -4.47
CA LEU A 58 6.99 -4.89 -3.60
C LEU A 58 7.06 -3.61 -4.42
N ARG A 59 6.27 -2.61 -4.04
CA ARG A 59 6.27 -1.29 -4.66
C ARG A 59 6.57 -0.23 -3.62
N PHE A 60 7.63 0.53 -3.88
CA PHE A 60 7.99 1.69 -3.08
C PHE A 60 7.18 2.90 -3.53
N LEU A 61 6.56 3.59 -2.58
CA LEU A 61 5.74 4.77 -2.80
C LEU A 61 6.34 5.99 -2.12
N LYS A 62 6.45 7.10 -2.86
CA LYS A 62 6.86 8.41 -2.33
C LYS A 62 5.77 9.42 -2.58
N TYR A 63 5.26 10.03 -1.52
CA TYR A 63 4.34 11.16 -1.56
C TYR A 63 5.07 12.42 -1.08
N GLY A 64 5.14 13.45 -1.92
CA GLY A 64 5.63 14.78 -1.58
C GLY A 64 4.48 15.74 -1.25
N ILE A 65 4.78 17.02 -1.07
CA ILE A 65 3.78 18.06 -0.83
C ILE A 65 2.73 18.07 -1.93
N GLY A 66 1.44 18.08 -1.57
CA GLY A 66 0.30 17.91 -2.48
C GLY A 66 0.05 16.46 -2.91
N GLY A 67 0.99 15.55 -2.63
CA GLY A 67 0.84 14.13 -2.93
C GLY A 67 -0.35 13.52 -2.20
N THR A 68 -1.17 12.78 -2.94
CA THR A 68 -2.43 12.20 -2.46
C THR A 68 -2.76 10.95 -3.25
N TYR A 69 -3.64 10.13 -2.73
CA TYR A 69 -4.34 9.10 -3.48
C TYR A 69 -5.80 9.09 -3.02
N ASN A 70 -6.70 9.50 -3.90
CA ASN A 70 -8.13 9.66 -3.59
C ASN A 70 -8.80 8.32 -3.23
N TRP A 71 -10.05 8.40 -2.77
CA TRP A 71 -10.85 7.24 -2.41
C TRP A 71 -10.87 6.20 -3.53
N HIS A 72 -10.46 4.98 -3.22
CA HIS A 72 -10.41 3.86 -4.13
C HIS A 72 -10.47 2.54 -3.36
N THR A 73 -10.65 1.46 -4.10
CA THR A 73 -10.41 0.09 -3.67
C THR A 73 -9.25 -0.48 -4.49
N ASP A 74 -8.51 -1.40 -3.95
CA ASP A 74 -7.41 -2.05 -4.68
C ASP A 74 -7.89 -3.21 -5.56
N ILE A 75 -9.10 -3.70 -5.32
CA ILE A 75 -9.76 -4.66 -6.19
C ILE A 75 -10.41 -3.96 -7.38
N GLY A 76 -10.36 -4.58 -8.54
CA GLY A 76 -10.90 -3.99 -9.76
C GLY A 76 -11.07 -5.03 -10.87
N ARG A 77 -10.95 -4.58 -12.11
CA ARG A 77 -10.98 -5.45 -13.30
C ARG A 77 -9.59 -6.02 -13.60
N ASN A 78 -9.54 -7.01 -14.46
CA ASN A 78 -8.31 -7.65 -14.94
C ASN A 78 -7.46 -8.20 -13.76
N GLU A 79 -6.18 -7.92 -13.76
CA GLU A 79 -5.22 -8.38 -12.73
C GLU A 79 -5.63 -7.95 -11.32
N CYS A 80 -6.22 -6.77 -11.15
CA CYS A 80 -6.69 -6.31 -9.84
C CYS A 80 -7.87 -7.13 -9.29
N SER A 81 -8.54 -7.96 -10.11
CA SER A 81 -9.64 -8.82 -9.64
C SER A 81 -9.19 -9.96 -8.72
N MET A 82 -7.92 -10.29 -8.74
CA MET A 82 -7.32 -11.35 -7.92
C MET A 82 -6.91 -10.88 -6.52
N ARG A 83 -6.83 -9.57 -6.27
CA ARG A 83 -6.36 -9.00 -4.99
C ARG A 83 -7.33 -9.30 -3.86
N LYS A 84 -6.82 -9.94 -2.81
CA LYS A 84 -7.55 -10.29 -1.59
C LYS A 84 -7.20 -9.38 -0.42
N LEU A 85 -5.91 -9.25 -0.15
CA LEU A 85 -5.39 -8.42 0.91
C LEU A 85 -4.41 -7.40 0.36
N THR A 86 -4.48 -6.19 0.86
CA THR A 86 -3.49 -5.14 0.69
C THR A 86 -2.62 -5.07 1.93
N ALA A 87 -1.31 -5.02 1.73
CA ALA A 87 -0.33 -4.87 2.79
C ALA A 87 0.50 -3.61 2.56
N ILE A 88 0.53 -2.70 3.54
CA ILE A 88 1.26 -1.43 3.47
C ILE A 88 2.19 -1.30 4.67
N ILE A 89 3.47 -1.04 4.41
CA ILE A 89 4.46 -0.72 5.45
C ILE A 89 4.73 0.77 5.44
N GLN A 90 4.58 1.42 6.58
CA GLN A 90 4.97 2.80 6.80
C GLN A 90 6.48 2.91 7.01
N LEU A 91 7.19 3.68 6.16
CA LEU A 91 8.64 3.85 6.23
C LEU A 91 9.07 5.18 6.83
N SER A 92 8.25 6.24 6.70
CA SER A 92 8.51 7.54 7.31
C SER A 92 8.20 7.53 8.80
N ASP A 93 8.98 8.28 9.56
CA ASP A 93 8.57 8.68 10.90
C ASP A 93 7.43 9.71 10.81
N GLU A 94 6.47 9.68 11.72
CA GLU A 94 5.34 10.62 11.73
C GLU A 94 5.76 12.08 11.90
N LYS A 95 6.98 12.34 12.42
CA LYS A 95 7.57 13.67 12.59
C LYS A 95 8.14 14.26 11.31
N ASP A 96 8.41 13.42 10.31
CA ASP A 96 9.06 13.82 9.06
C ASP A 96 8.09 14.48 8.07
N TYR A 97 6.77 14.34 8.30
CA TYR A 97 5.75 14.88 7.40
C TYR A 97 4.46 15.25 8.12
N GLU A 98 3.64 16.08 7.47
CA GLU A 98 2.30 16.45 7.92
C GLU A 98 1.26 16.12 6.85
N GLY A 99 0.02 15.87 7.27
CA GLY A 99 -1.01 15.33 6.40
C GLY A 99 -0.76 13.85 6.11
N GLY A 100 -1.11 13.38 4.92
CA GLY A 100 -0.85 12.02 4.46
C GLY A 100 -1.49 10.92 5.30
N ASP A 101 -2.55 11.21 6.04
CA ASP A 101 -3.29 10.22 6.80
C ASP A 101 -3.79 9.13 5.86
N PHE A 102 -3.50 7.88 6.20
CA PHE A 102 -4.14 6.74 5.58
C PHE A 102 -5.51 6.55 6.22
N GLN A 103 -6.57 6.70 5.45
CA GLN A 103 -7.95 6.69 5.94
C GLN A 103 -8.76 5.60 5.27
N PHE A 104 -9.58 4.91 6.05
CA PHE A 104 -10.53 3.92 5.56
C PHE A 104 -11.91 4.55 5.37
N GLY A 105 -12.67 4.05 4.40
CA GLY A 105 -14.06 4.48 4.13
C GLY A 105 -15.08 3.88 5.13
N ILE A 106 -14.67 3.75 6.37
CA ILE A 106 -15.48 3.32 7.51
C ILE A 106 -15.26 4.30 8.66
N THR A 107 -16.27 4.50 9.49
CA THR A 107 -16.20 5.35 10.67
C THR A 107 -15.79 4.55 11.90
N ASN A 108 -15.35 5.25 12.94
CA ASN A 108 -15.18 4.69 14.28
C ASN A 108 -16.54 4.27 14.87
N GLU A 109 -16.56 3.64 16.05
CA GLU A 109 -17.78 3.16 16.71
C GLU A 109 -18.77 4.29 17.00
N SER A 110 -18.32 5.52 17.25
CA SER A 110 -19.20 6.69 17.45
C SER A 110 -19.78 7.24 16.15
N GLY A 111 -19.23 6.88 14.99
CA GLY A 111 -19.66 7.38 13.69
C GLY A 111 -19.11 8.76 13.32
N ASP A 112 -18.32 9.38 14.18
CA ASP A 112 -17.89 10.78 14.02
C ASP A 112 -16.66 10.94 13.15
N ASP A 113 -15.71 9.97 13.20
CA ASP A 113 -14.43 10.05 12.51
C ASP A 113 -14.15 8.82 11.64
N LEU A 114 -13.46 9.04 10.53
CA LEU A 114 -12.93 7.95 9.69
C LEU A 114 -11.85 7.18 10.45
N VAL A 115 -11.86 5.86 10.31
CA VAL A 115 -10.77 5.01 10.81
C VAL A 115 -9.49 5.36 10.07
N LYS A 116 -8.40 5.57 10.82
CA LYS A 116 -7.07 5.91 10.30
C LYS A 116 -6.10 4.77 10.53
N GLY A 117 -5.23 4.55 9.55
CA GLY A 117 -4.10 3.67 9.69
C GLY A 117 -3.04 4.25 10.64
N ASN A 118 -2.33 3.37 11.33
CA ASN A 118 -1.22 3.77 12.20
C ASN A 118 -0.09 4.40 11.38
N LYS A 119 0.42 5.57 11.81
CA LYS A 119 1.49 6.34 11.15
C LYS A 119 2.89 5.96 11.64
N SER A 120 3.02 5.13 12.66
CA SER A 120 4.31 4.77 13.23
C SER A 120 5.20 4.08 12.20
N LYS A 121 6.45 4.52 12.12
CA LYS A 121 7.46 3.89 11.26
C LYS A 121 7.60 2.39 11.55
N GLY A 122 7.61 1.57 10.50
CA GLY A 122 7.66 0.11 10.57
C GLY A 122 6.30 -0.55 10.81
N CYS A 123 5.22 0.23 11.01
CA CYS A 123 3.88 -0.34 11.11
C CYS A 123 3.47 -0.99 9.78
N LEU A 124 2.99 -2.22 9.86
CA LEU A 124 2.40 -2.97 8.75
C LEU A 124 0.88 -2.98 8.91
N LEU A 125 0.18 -2.40 7.93
CA LEU A 125 -1.28 -2.47 7.80
C LEU A 125 -1.63 -3.59 6.82
N ILE A 126 -2.52 -4.49 7.20
CA ILE A 126 -3.07 -5.53 6.33
C ILE A 126 -4.59 -5.43 6.39
N PHE A 127 -5.23 -5.32 5.23
CA PHE A 127 -6.68 -5.16 5.13
C PHE A 127 -7.23 -5.74 3.82
N PRO A 128 -8.54 -6.06 3.75
CA PRO A 128 -9.17 -6.54 2.53
C PRO A 128 -9.07 -5.53 1.39
N SER A 129 -8.62 -5.96 0.20
CA SER A 129 -8.41 -5.09 -0.95
C SER A 129 -9.69 -4.40 -1.46
N PHE A 130 -10.88 -4.89 -1.09
CA PHE A 130 -12.16 -4.25 -1.40
C PHE A 130 -12.53 -3.10 -0.46
N LEU A 131 -11.80 -2.93 0.66
CA LEU A 131 -12.08 -1.86 1.60
C LEU A 131 -11.67 -0.51 1.00
N SER A 132 -12.64 0.42 0.91
CA SER A 132 -12.37 1.76 0.40
C SER A 132 -11.40 2.50 1.31
N HIS A 133 -10.38 3.12 0.71
CA HIS A 133 -9.35 3.83 1.46
C HIS A 133 -8.75 4.97 0.62
N ARG A 134 -8.01 5.86 1.29
CA ARG A 134 -7.28 6.95 0.64
C ARG A 134 -6.00 7.31 1.40
N VAL A 135 -5.11 8.05 0.73
CA VAL A 135 -4.05 8.84 1.36
C VAL A 135 -4.44 10.31 1.25
N ALA A 136 -4.67 10.98 2.37
CA ALA A 136 -4.95 12.40 2.42
C ALA A 136 -3.74 13.22 1.89
N PRO A 137 -3.93 14.46 1.41
CA PRO A 137 -2.81 15.25 0.90
C PRO A 137 -1.70 15.46 1.92
N ILE A 138 -0.44 15.37 1.46
CA ILE A 138 0.73 15.76 2.24
C ILE A 138 0.79 17.30 2.27
N THR A 139 0.92 17.89 3.43
CA THR A 139 1.03 19.35 3.62
C THR A 139 2.46 19.82 3.88
N ARG A 140 3.30 18.92 4.45
CA ARG A 140 4.73 19.17 4.69
C ARG A 140 5.52 17.86 4.58
N GLY A 141 6.78 17.92 4.11
CA GLY A 141 7.72 16.81 4.08
C GLY A 141 7.40 15.75 3.03
N PHE A 142 7.83 14.52 3.32
CA PHE A 142 7.64 13.37 2.43
C PHE A 142 7.18 12.14 3.22
N ARG A 143 6.18 11.45 2.67
CA ARG A 143 5.76 10.15 3.18
C ARG A 143 6.26 9.04 2.27
N TYR A 144 6.93 8.06 2.87
CA TYR A 144 7.40 6.86 2.18
C TYR A 144 6.68 5.62 2.73
N SER A 145 6.31 4.73 1.85
CA SER A 145 5.71 3.44 2.21
C SER A 145 6.05 2.37 1.19
N ILE A 146 5.86 1.11 1.56
CA ILE A 146 5.90 -0.03 0.67
C ILE A 146 4.50 -0.61 0.61
N ILE A 147 4.06 -1.05 -0.57
CA ILE A 147 2.79 -1.74 -0.78
C ILE A 147 3.00 -3.02 -1.55
N THR A 148 2.20 -4.03 -1.23
CA THR A 148 2.04 -5.26 -2.01
C THR A 148 0.63 -5.81 -1.81
N TRP A 149 0.25 -6.79 -2.63
CA TRP A 149 -1.06 -7.44 -2.56
C TRP A 149 -0.91 -8.96 -2.45
N ALA A 150 -1.72 -9.55 -1.61
CA ALA A 150 -1.94 -10.98 -1.62
C ALA A 150 -3.07 -11.30 -2.60
N GLU A 151 -2.83 -12.24 -3.49
CA GLU A 151 -3.70 -12.57 -4.60
C GLU A 151 -4.19 -14.02 -4.53
N GLY A 152 -5.35 -14.25 -5.05
CA GLY A 152 -5.98 -15.55 -5.18
C GLY A 152 -7.04 -15.54 -6.28
N ASN A 153 -7.86 -16.57 -6.38
CA ASN A 153 -8.90 -16.66 -7.40
C ASN A 153 -9.82 -15.44 -7.40
N THR A 154 -10.29 -15.03 -8.57
CA THR A 154 -11.28 -13.94 -8.67
C THR A 154 -12.53 -14.26 -7.84
N PHE A 155 -13.17 -13.22 -7.29
CA PHE A 155 -14.49 -13.38 -6.70
C PHE A 155 -15.50 -13.77 -7.80
N LYS A 156 -16.30 -14.81 -7.52
CA LYS A 156 -17.36 -15.30 -8.41
C LYS A 156 -18.70 -14.78 -7.98
#